data_7bdfe9d3b798a7da88c3352fcf169f2a
#
_entry.id   7bdfe9d3b798a7da88c3352fcf169f2a
#
_cell.length_a   1.000
_cell.length_b   1.000
_cell.length_c   1.000
_cell.angle_alpha   90.00
_cell.angle_beta   90.00
_cell.angle_gamma   90.00
#
_symmetry.space_group_name_H-M   'P 1'
#
loop_
_entity.id
_entity.type
_entity.pdbx_description
1 polymer ?
#
loop_
_entity_poly.entity_id
_entity_poly.type
_entity_poly.pdbx_seq_one_letter_code
_entity_poly.pdbx_strand_id
1 'polypeptide(L)'
;MEGNLPLDSICEVCEDPAGDGPGLKDFQCIWCQRKVHVECKPKIQVISKDKYILVCEIEKKNALFQDYCDLGRFKNFIVPPESVVVKTGRTIRRKIISSLVLPKLDNFTPLIVVGNQKSGNSDCGNILAAFRRQLNPSQVIDLAEGRMEEVLEWCQLASPVPCTILVCGGDGTVGWLLNTAEKLKLRTQPVVAVFPLGTGRYI
;
A
#
# COMPACT_ATOMS: atom_id res chain seq x y z
N MET A 1 5.21 13.65 -0.40
CA MET A 1 6.29 14.10 -1.31
C MET A 1 6.45 15.58 -1.11
N GLU A 2 7.68 16.04 -1.07
CA GLU A 2 8.07 17.45 -1.05
C GLU A 2 8.55 17.83 -2.45
N GLY A 3 8.29 19.04 -2.89
CA GLY A 3 8.82 19.55 -4.13
C GLY A 3 7.78 20.06 -5.09
N ASN A 4 7.97 19.80 -6.36
CA ASN A 4 7.14 20.33 -7.43
C ASN A 4 5.73 19.74 -7.37
N LEU A 5 4.74 20.58 -7.09
CA LEU A 5 3.34 20.17 -7.06
C LEU A 5 2.70 20.38 -8.46
N PRO A 6 1.57 19.69 -8.76
CA PRO A 6 0.80 19.97 -9.95
C PRO A 6 0.36 21.43 -10.03
N LEU A 7 0.21 21.95 -11.25
CA LEU A 7 -0.38 23.27 -11.48
C LEU A 7 -1.74 23.37 -10.78
N ASP A 8 -2.12 24.58 -10.38
CA ASP A 8 -3.38 24.88 -9.69
C ASP A 8 -3.56 24.10 -8.35
N SER A 9 -2.43 23.76 -7.69
CA SER A 9 -2.49 23.15 -6.38
C SER A 9 -2.93 24.16 -5.33
N ILE A 10 -3.88 23.76 -4.48
CA ILE A 10 -4.41 24.56 -3.38
C ILE A 10 -4.05 23.90 -2.05
N CYS A 11 -3.61 24.71 -1.10
CA CYS A 11 -3.32 24.25 0.26
C CYS A 11 -4.62 23.91 0.99
N GLU A 12 -4.72 22.70 1.55
CA GLU A 12 -5.91 22.22 2.27
C GLU A 12 -6.19 22.95 3.59
N VAL A 13 -5.22 23.73 4.06
CA VAL A 13 -5.31 24.42 5.38
C VAL A 13 -5.69 25.88 5.27
N CYS A 14 -5.08 26.61 4.33
CA CYS A 14 -5.32 28.06 4.17
C CYS A 14 -6.07 28.41 2.88
N GLU A 15 -6.30 27.43 2.01
CA GLU A 15 -6.98 27.56 0.71
C GLU A 15 -6.24 28.46 -0.30
N ASP A 16 -4.99 28.84 -0.01
CA ASP A 16 -4.15 29.58 -0.94
C ASP A 16 -3.42 28.64 -1.93
N PRO A 17 -2.96 29.19 -3.09
CA PRO A 17 -2.16 28.44 -4.05
C PRO A 17 -0.89 27.87 -3.39
N ALA A 18 -0.57 26.60 -3.72
CA ALA A 18 0.58 25.90 -3.17
C ALA A 18 1.46 25.31 -4.27
N GLY A 19 2.78 25.27 -4.04
CA GLY A 19 3.74 24.67 -4.97
C GLY A 19 4.28 25.61 -6.02
N ASP A 20 3.94 26.89 -5.99
CA ASP A 20 4.41 27.95 -6.91
C ASP A 20 5.68 28.64 -6.44
N GLY A 21 6.10 28.40 -5.19
CA GLY A 21 7.30 28.99 -4.60
C GLY A 21 8.60 28.39 -5.14
N PRO A 22 9.64 29.22 -5.39
CA PRO A 22 10.91 28.77 -5.96
C PRO A 22 11.70 27.82 -5.06
N GLY A 23 11.33 27.71 -3.79
CA GLY A 23 11.99 26.81 -2.83
C GLY A 23 11.48 25.36 -2.90
N LEU A 24 10.42 25.08 -3.62
CA LEU A 24 9.79 23.75 -3.77
C LEU A 24 9.58 23.03 -2.43
N LYS A 25 9.16 23.78 -1.40
CA LYS A 25 9.07 23.29 -0.01
C LYS A 25 7.71 22.70 0.37
N ASP A 26 6.73 22.85 -0.50
CA ASP A 26 5.38 22.41 -0.22
C ASP A 26 5.22 20.90 -0.37
N PHE A 27 4.20 20.34 0.28
CA PHE A 27 4.03 18.90 0.41
C PHE A 27 2.77 18.41 -0.26
N GLN A 28 2.86 17.24 -0.86
CA GLN A 28 1.70 16.44 -1.27
C GLN A 28 1.78 15.06 -0.65
N CYS A 29 0.69 14.63 -0.02
CA CYS A 29 0.59 13.25 0.46
C CYS A 29 0.46 12.30 -0.73
N ILE A 30 1.27 11.22 -0.73
CA ILE A 30 1.25 10.24 -1.81
C ILE A 30 -0.06 9.44 -1.87
N TRP A 31 -0.73 9.25 -0.72
CA TRP A 31 -1.94 8.44 -0.63
C TRP A 31 -3.22 9.27 -0.69
N CYS A 32 -3.42 10.22 0.23
CA CYS A 32 -4.63 11.04 0.25
C CYS A 32 -4.59 12.22 -0.73
N GLN A 33 -3.44 12.49 -1.36
CA GLN A 33 -3.23 13.56 -2.32
C GLN A 33 -3.41 14.99 -1.78
N ARG A 34 -3.61 15.17 -0.48
CA ARG A 34 -3.66 16.48 0.16
C ARG A 34 -2.37 17.25 -0.09
N LYS A 35 -2.52 18.54 -0.36
CA LYS A 35 -1.43 19.46 -0.61
C LYS A 35 -1.41 20.52 0.46
N VAL A 36 -0.24 20.86 0.95
CA VAL A 36 -0.10 21.83 2.05
C VAL A 36 1.23 22.56 1.96
N HIS A 37 1.21 23.83 2.36
CA HIS A 37 2.44 24.57 2.56
C HIS A 37 3.26 23.99 3.71
N VAL A 38 4.56 24.20 3.68
CA VAL A 38 5.47 23.78 4.75
C VAL A 38 5.03 24.34 6.11
N GLU A 39 4.58 25.60 6.15
CA GLU A 39 4.11 26.30 7.36
C GLU A 39 2.73 25.84 7.81
N CYS A 40 1.93 25.30 6.90
CA CYS A 40 0.60 24.80 7.20
C CYS A 40 0.59 23.33 7.65
N LYS A 41 1.65 22.58 7.34
CA LYS A 41 1.76 21.16 7.69
C LYS A 41 1.50 20.87 9.19
N PRO A 42 2.03 21.61 10.16
CA PRO A 42 1.73 21.39 11.57
C PRO A 42 0.26 21.60 11.95
N LYS A 43 -0.47 22.43 11.19
CA LYS A 43 -1.88 22.77 11.46
C LYS A 43 -2.85 21.67 11.01
N ILE A 44 -2.44 20.75 10.13
CA ILE A 44 -3.29 19.62 9.69
C ILE A 44 -3.78 18.81 10.88
N GLN A 45 -2.96 18.64 11.90
CA GLN A 45 -3.30 17.88 13.11
C GLN A 45 -4.51 18.45 13.87
N VAL A 46 -4.79 19.75 13.74
CA VAL A 46 -5.89 20.44 14.43
C VAL A 46 -7.21 20.24 13.66
N ILE A 47 -7.16 20.24 12.35
CA ILE A 47 -8.36 20.13 11.49
C ILE A 47 -8.91 18.71 11.49
N SER A 48 -8.06 17.70 11.67
CA SER A 48 -8.46 16.29 11.66
C SER A 48 -9.21 15.83 12.91
N LYS A 49 -9.17 16.57 14.02
CA LYS A 49 -9.84 16.18 15.27
C LYS A 49 -11.37 16.16 15.18
N ASP A 50 -11.95 16.93 14.28
CA ASP A 50 -13.40 17.08 14.17
C ASP A 50 -14.06 16.24 13.07
N LYS A 51 -13.31 15.58 12.21
CA LYS A 51 -13.90 14.94 11.04
C LYS A 51 -13.75 13.42 10.91
N TYR A 52 -12.69 12.78 11.38
CA TYR A 52 -12.59 11.31 11.33
C TYR A 52 -11.62 10.78 12.40
N ILE A 53 -12.19 10.20 13.45
CA ILE A 53 -11.44 9.40 14.42
C ILE A 53 -11.33 7.98 13.86
N LEU A 54 -10.23 7.66 13.20
CA LEU A 54 -9.73 6.30 13.10
C LEU A 54 -8.61 6.16 14.13
N VAL A 55 -9.01 6.15 15.41
CA VAL A 55 -8.10 5.81 16.48
C VAL A 55 -8.06 4.30 16.58
N CYS A 56 -7.03 3.68 15.98
CA CYS A 56 -6.48 2.51 16.62
C CYS A 56 -5.99 2.99 18.00
N GLU A 57 -6.63 2.52 19.06
CA GLU A 57 -6.13 2.66 20.42
C GLU A 57 -4.84 1.81 20.54
N ILE A 58 -3.75 2.36 20.08
CA ILE A 58 -2.41 1.93 20.44
C ILE A 58 -1.84 3.05 21.29
N GLU A 59 -1.57 2.66 22.54
CA GLU A 59 -1.11 3.45 23.66
C GLU A 59 -0.34 4.75 23.32
N LYS A 60 -0.84 5.86 23.88
CA LYS A 60 -0.20 7.18 23.95
C LYS A 60 1.16 7.11 24.65
N LYS A 61 2.20 6.67 23.95
CA LYS A 61 3.59 6.90 24.37
C LYS A 61 4.41 7.19 23.11
N ASN A 62 4.81 8.45 22.96
CA ASN A 62 5.63 9.06 21.91
C ASN A 62 4.86 9.62 20.70
N ALA A 63 3.93 10.53 20.96
CA ALA A 63 3.30 11.38 19.95
C ALA A 63 4.26 12.50 19.48
N LEU A 64 5.31 12.16 18.75
CA LEU A 64 6.07 13.10 17.94
C LEU A 64 5.74 12.79 16.48
N PHE A 65 4.94 13.69 15.84
CA PHE A 65 4.62 13.69 14.41
C PHE A 65 3.76 12.50 13.90
N GLN A 66 2.49 12.45 14.28
CA GLN A 66 1.50 11.70 13.50
C GLN A 66 0.99 12.60 12.38
N ASP A 67 1.51 12.43 11.17
CA ASP A 67 0.90 12.94 9.96
C ASP A 67 -0.43 12.16 9.75
N TYR A 68 -1.57 12.77 10.04
CA TYR A 68 -2.88 12.13 9.86
C TYR A 68 -3.22 12.05 8.38
N CYS A 69 -2.90 10.92 7.79
CA CYS A 69 -3.36 10.55 6.46
C CYS A 69 -4.56 9.61 6.57
N ASP A 70 -5.67 9.96 5.92
CA ASP A 70 -6.86 9.10 5.83
C ASP A 70 -6.76 8.05 4.70
N LEU A 71 -5.58 7.89 4.09
CA LEU A 71 -5.28 6.99 2.98
C LEU A 71 -6.10 7.26 1.71
N GLY A 72 -6.94 8.31 1.70
CA GLY A 72 -7.71 8.78 0.55
C GLY A 72 -8.65 7.74 -0.04
N ARG A 73 -8.85 7.81 -1.37
CA ARG A 73 -9.80 6.96 -2.10
C ARG A 73 -9.49 5.46 -2.04
N PHE A 74 -8.24 5.09 -1.76
CA PHE A 74 -7.80 3.70 -1.69
C PHE A 74 -7.70 3.14 -0.26
N LYS A 75 -8.26 3.85 0.72
CA LYS A 75 -8.19 3.48 2.15
C LYS A 75 -8.60 2.03 2.44
N ASN A 76 -9.54 1.48 1.69
CA ASN A 76 -10.02 0.10 1.89
C ASN A 76 -9.04 -0.96 1.33
N PHE A 77 -8.02 -0.56 0.59
CA PHE A 77 -7.04 -1.45 -0.03
C PHE A 77 -5.64 -1.31 0.57
N ILE A 78 -5.35 -0.16 1.20
CA ILE A 78 -4.03 0.15 1.74
C ILE A 78 -3.93 -0.37 3.18
N VAL A 79 -2.94 -1.20 3.44
CA VAL A 79 -2.57 -1.56 4.82
C VAL A 79 -1.68 -0.45 5.38
N PRO A 80 -2.14 0.27 6.42
CA PRO A 80 -1.35 1.34 7.02
C PRO A 80 0.00 0.83 7.51
N PRO A 81 1.07 1.64 7.46
CA PRO A 81 2.41 1.21 7.91
C PRO A 81 2.44 0.71 9.36
N GLU A 82 1.69 1.37 10.24
CA GLU A 82 1.55 1.02 11.65
C GLU A 82 0.82 -0.32 11.88
N SER A 83 0.07 -0.77 10.88
CA SER A 83 -0.62 -2.07 10.90
C SER A 83 0.32 -3.26 10.68
N VAL A 84 1.54 -3.02 10.20
CA VAL A 84 2.49 -4.06 9.82
C VAL A 84 3.54 -4.24 10.90
N VAL A 85 3.52 -5.36 11.60
CA VAL A 85 4.55 -5.70 12.59
C VAL A 85 5.61 -6.59 11.93
N VAL A 86 6.86 -6.12 11.92
CA VAL A 86 7.99 -6.79 11.29
C VAL A 86 8.91 -7.40 12.34
N LYS A 87 9.34 -8.64 12.14
CA LYS A 87 10.42 -9.24 12.93
C LYS A 87 11.76 -8.67 12.47
N THR A 88 12.47 -8.06 13.41
CA THR A 88 13.86 -7.62 13.21
C THR A 88 14.81 -8.67 13.80
N GLY A 89 15.44 -9.46 12.94
CA GLY A 89 16.51 -10.38 13.35
C GLY A 89 17.87 -9.84 12.91
N ARG A 90 18.90 -9.96 13.74
CA ARG A 90 20.28 -9.51 13.41
C ARG A 90 20.87 -10.14 12.13
N THR A 91 20.33 -11.27 11.69
CA THR A 91 20.84 -12.07 10.57
C THR A 91 19.92 -12.11 9.34
N ILE A 92 18.71 -11.51 9.43
CA ILE A 92 17.71 -11.64 8.36
C ILE A 92 17.83 -10.43 7.42
N ARG A 93 18.35 -10.65 6.22
CA ARG A 93 18.38 -9.62 5.15
C ARG A 93 16.98 -9.24 4.65
N ARG A 94 15.95 -10.07 4.90
CA ARG A 94 14.55 -9.82 4.53
C ARG A 94 13.73 -9.51 5.77
N LYS A 95 12.88 -8.49 5.66
CA LYS A 95 11.88 -8.16 6.68
C LYS A 95 10.74 -9.17 6.58
N ILE A 96 10.53 -9.96 7.63
CA ILE A 96 9.43 -10.92 7.72
C ILE A 96 8.31 -10.26 8.49
N ILE A 97 7.12 -10.21 7.91
CA ILE A 97 5.91 -9.72 8.59
C ILE A 97 5.52 -10.78 9.63
N SER A 98 5.41 -10.36 10.88
CA SER A 98 5.07 -11.28 11.97
C SER A 98 3.59 -11.26 12.34
N SER A 99 2.94 -10.13 12.18
CA SER A 99 1.50 -9.96 12.41
C SER A 99 0.97 -8.71 11.70
N LEU A 100 -0.33 -8.69 11.50
CA LEU A 100 -1.06 -7.54 10.98
C LEU A 100 -2.13 -7.11 11.99
N VAL A 101 -2.20 -5.80 12.25
CA VAL A 101 -3.29 -5.19 13.03
C VAL A 101 -4.12 -4.37 12.04
N LEU A 102 -5.08 -5.03 11.42
CA LEU A 102 -5.87 -4.40 10.34
C LEU A 102 -6.83 -3.33 10.88
N PRO A 103 -7.05 -2.25 10.12
CA PRO A 103 -8.00 -1.21 10.49
C PRO A 103 -9.44 -1.76 10.48
N LYS A 104 -10.26 -1.30 11.43
CA LYS A 104 -11.69 -1.63 11.49
C LYS A 104 -12.47 -0.70 10.56
N LEU A 105 -12.40 -0.94 9.26
CA LEU A 105 -13.12 -0.22 8.22
C LEU A 105 -14.16 -1.12 7.58
N ASP A 106 -15.33 -0.55 7.28
CA ASP A 106 -16.33 -1.24 6.48
C ASP A 106 -15.77 -1.53 5.08
N ASN A 107 -15.94 -2.78 4.64
CA ASN A 107 -15.47 -3.27 3.34
C ASN A 107 -13.93 -3.17 3.14
N PHE A 108 -13.15 -3.22 4.24
CA PHE A 108 -11.70 -3.28 4.14
C PHE A 108 -11.26 -4.60 3.52
N THR A 109 -10.55 -4.53 2.41
CA THR A 109 -10.05 -5.69 1.66
C THR A 109 -8.64 -5.38 1.17
N PRO A 110 -7.58 -5.73 1.91
CA PRO A 110 -6.22 -5.40 1.54
C PRO A 110 -5.87 -5.93 0.16
N LEU A 111 -5.29 -5.07 -0.69
CA LEU A 111 -4.85 -5.42 -2.04
C LEU A 111 -3.37 -5.81 -2.00
N ILE A 112 -3.07 -7.04 -2.34
CA ILE A 112 -1.69 -7.52 -2.53
C ILE A 112 -1.42 -7.60 -4.02
N VAL A 113 -0.38 -6.92 -4.47
CA VAL A 113 0.02 -6.91 -5.88
C VAL A 113 1.24 -7.80 -6.05
N VAL A 114 1.17 -8.74 -6.99
CA VAL A 114 2.24 -9.67 -7.26
C VAL A 114 2.56 -9.70 -8.74
N GLY A 115 3.85 -9.70 -9.07
CA GLY A 115 4.31 -9.82 -10.45
C GLY A 115 5.71 -10.41 -10.50
N ASN A 116 6.15 -10.78 -11.69
CA ASN A 116 7.50 -11.33 -11.92
C ASN A 116 8.18 -10.53 -13.03
N GLN A 117 9.11 -9.66 -12.65
CA GLN A 117 9.88 -8.85 -13.62
C GLN A 117 10.73 -9.70 -14.60
N LYS A 118 11.05 -10.94 -14.23
CA LYS A 118 11.84 -11.84 -15.08
C LYS A 118 11.01 -12.62 -16.11
N SER A 119 9.66 -12.62 -15.98
CA SER A 119 8.79 -13.31 -16.92
C SER A 119 8.36 -12.39 -18.07
N GLY A 120 9.18 -12.30 -19.08
CA GLY A 120 8.82 -12.00 -20.47
C GLY A 120 8.33 -10.60 -20.87
N ASN A 121 7.91 -9.72 -19.97
CA ASN A 121 7.46 -8.38 -20.34
C ASN A 121 8.12 -7.31 -19.46
N SER A 122 8.80 -6.35 -20.09
CA SER A 122 9.46 -5.21 -19.44
C SER A 122 8.49 -4.31 -18.66
N ASP A 123 7.18 -4.37 -18.93
CA ASP A 123 6.18 -3.51 -18.31
C ASP A 123 5.86 -3.89 -16.85
N CYS A 124 6.08 -5.16 -16.47
CA CYS A 124 5.79 -5.62 -15.10
C CYS A 124 6.51 -4.78 -14.04
N GLY A 125 7.77 -4.44 -14.26
CA GLY A 125 8.54 -3.60 -13.33
C GLY A 125 7.96 -2.21 -13.16
N ASN A 126 7.53 -1.58 -14.25
CA ASN A 126 6.90 -0.26 -14.23
C ASN A 126 5.56 -0.29 -13.50
N ILE A 127 4.77 -1.35 -13.70
CA ILE A 127 3.49 -1.55 -13.04
C ILE A 127 3.68 -1.74 -11.53
N LEU A 128 4.60 -2.63 -11.12
CA LEU A 128 4.91 -2.82 -9.70
C LEU A 128 5.40 -1.52 -9.05
N ALA A 129 6.23 -0.73 -9.76
CA ALA A 129 6.69 0.57 -9.28
C ALA A 129 5.54 1.57 -9.13
N ALA A 130 4.57 1.58 -10.04
CA ALA A 130 3.37 2.41 -9.96
C ALA A 130 2.51 2.03 -8.73
N PHE A 131 2.30 0.74 -8.48
CA PHE A 131 1.57 0.27 -7.30
C PHE A 131 2.30 0.59 -5.99
N ARG A 132 3.64 0.50 -5.94
CA ARG A 132 4.44 0.88 -4.76
C ARG A 132 4.30 2.36 -4.39
N ARG A 133 3.92 3.22 -5.32
CA ARG A 133 3.62 4.64 -5.06
C ARG A 133 2.22 4.86 -4.48
N GLN A 134 1.28 3.94 -4.70
CA GLN A 134 -0.11 4.07 -4.31
C GLN A 134 -0.50 3.21 -3.10
N LEU A 135 0.18 2.10 -2.89
CA LEU A 135 -0.04 1.18 -1.78
C LEU A 135 1.14 1.24 -0.78
N ASN A 136 0.98 0.59 0.35
CA ASN A 136 2.12 0.29 1.19
C ASN A 136 3.10 -0.59 0.39
N PRO A 137 4.39 -0.20 0.26
CA PRO A 137 5.34 -0.94 -0.55
C PRO A 137 5.47 -2.43 -0.21
N SER A 138 5.17 -2.81 1.04
CA SER A 138 5.18 -4.20 1.47
C SER A 138 4.02 -5.04 0.90
N GLN A 139 2.97 -4.40 0.39
CA GLN A 139 1.87 -5.07 -0.32
C GLN A 139 2.20 -5.40 -1.79
N VAL A 140 3.38 -4.95 -2.29
CA VAL A 140 3.78 -5.13 -3.70
C VAL A 140 4.99 -6.04 -3.77
N ILE A 141 4.77 -7.27 -4.21
CA ILE A 141 5.76 -8.35 -4.18
C ILE A 141 6.24 -8.67 -5.60
N ASP A 142 7.56 -8.58 -5.79
CA ASP A 142 8.21 -9.04 -7.02
C ASP A 142 8.71 -10.47 -6.82
N LEU A 143 8.16 -11.40 -7.59
CA LEU A 143 8.57 -12.82 -7.55
C LEU A 143 9.98 -13.07 -8.10
N ALA A 144 10.59 -12.08 -8.73
CA ALA A 144 12.01 -12.16 -9.08
C ALA A 144 12.93 -12.18 -7.85
N GLU A 145 12.43 -11.63 -6.72
CA GLU A 145 13.15 -11.50 -5.45
C GLU A 145 12.42 -12.19 -4.29
N GLY A 146 11.09 -12.31 -4.38
CA GLY A 146 10.20 -12.91 -3.39
C GLY A 146 9.74 -14.32 -3.73
N ARG A 147 8.90 -14.88 -2.89
CA ARG A 147 8.28 -16.19 -3.08
C ARG A 147 6.76 -16.07 -3.06
N MET A 148 6.09 -16.99 -3.73
CA MET A 148 4.62 -17.01 -3.77
C MET A 148 4.02 -17.28 -2.39
N GLU A 149 4.70 -18.02 -1.54
CA GLU A 149 4.30 -18.26 -0.15
C GLU A 149 4.20 -16.95 0.65
N GLU A 150 5.10 -15.99 0.42
CA GLU A 150 5.07 -14.67 1.07
C GLU A 150 3.80 -13.87 0.71
N VAL A 151 3.32 -14.02 -0.53
CA VAL A 151 2.04 -13.42 -0.99
C VAL A 151 0.88 -13.99 -0.20
N LEU A 152 0.86 -15.30 0.00
CA LEU A 152 -0.24 -16.00 0.68
C LEU A 152 -0.15 -15.89 2.20
N GLU A 153 1.03 -15.64 2.77
CA GLU A 153 1.20 -15.29 4.19
C GLU A 153 0.40 -14.04 4.56
N TRP A 154 0.31 -13.05 3.66
CA TRP A 154 -0.56 -11.89 3.86
C TRP A 154 -2.01 -12.29 4.11
N CYS A 155 -2.53 -13.23 3.32
CA CYS A 155 -3.91 -13.72 3.47
C CYS A 155 -4.13 -14.46 4.78
N GLN A 156 -3.13 -15.22 5.24
CA GLN A 156 -3.18 -15.91 6.52
C GLN A 156 -3.16 -14.92 7.69
N LEU A 157 -2.30 -13.91 7.64
CA LEU A 157 -2.16 -12.89 8.67
C LEU A 157 -3.37 -11.95 8.72
N ALA A 158 -4.00 -11.69 7.58
CA ALA A 158 -5.20 -10.85 7.48
C ALA A 158 -6.49 -11.57 7.89
N SER A 159 -6.50 -12.91 7.93
CA SER A 159 -7.70 -13.70 8.28
C SER A 159 -8.31 -13.24 9.60
N PRO A 160 -9.66 -13.06 9.69
CA PRO A 160 -10.69 -13.50 8.73
C PRO A 160 -11.01 -12.50 7.60
N VAL A 161 -10.32 -11.36 7.51
CA VAL A 161 -10.53 -10.38 6.44
C VAL A 161 -10.00 -10.96 5.12
N PRO A 162 -10.83 -11.03 4.06
CA PRO A 162 -10.37 -11.52 2.76
C PRO A 162 -9.40 -10.54 2.12
N CYS A 163 -8.34 -11.05 1.50
CA CYS A 163 -7.43 -10.25 0.68
C CYS A 163 -7.82 -10.33 -0.80
N THR A 164 -7.56 -9.27 -1.53
CA THR A 164 -7.53 -9.32 -3.00
C THR A 164 -6.07 -9.45 -3.45
N ILE A 165 -5.78 -10.42 -4.30
CA ILE A 165 -4.45 -10.59 -4.92
C ILE A 165 -4.56 -10.21 -6.39
N LEU A 166 -3.88 -9.14 -6.77
CA LEU A 166 -3.75 -8.73 -8.17
C LEU A 166 -2.48 -9.33 -8.76
N VAL A 167 -2.64 -10.26 -9.68
CA VAL A 167 -1.53 -10.91 -10.38
C VAL A 167 -1.20 -10.12 -11.64
N CYS A 168 -0.05 -9.45 -11.65
CA CYS A 168 0.51 -8.79 -12.82
C CYS A 168 1.38 -9.78 -13.60
N GLY A 169 0.79 -10.50 -14.55
CA GLY A 169 1.50 -11.54 -15.28
C GLY A 169 0.64 -12.35 -16.23
N GLY A 170 1.16 -13.45 -16.70
CA GLY A 170 0.46 -14.44 -17.54
C GLY A 170 0.01 -15.68 -16.76
N ASP A 171 -0.52 -16.66 -17.48
CA ASP A 171 -1.13 -17.88 -16.96
C ASP A 171 -0.21 -18.66 -16.03
N GLY A 172 1.10 -18.69 -16.32
CA GLY A 172 2.08 -19.35 -15.46
C GLY A 172 2.16 -18.78 -14.06
N THR A 173 2.05 -17.45 -13.90
CA THR A 173 2.07 -16.80 -12.58
C THR A 173 0.75 -17.06 -11.84
N VAL A 174 -0.37 -17.02 -12.57
CA VAL A 174 -1.70 -17.32 -12.01
C VAL A 174 -1.75 -18.77 -11.55
N GLY A 175 -1.30 -19.71 -12.40
CA GLY A 175 -1.25 -21.14 -12.06
C GLY A 175 -0.36 -21.41 -10.83
N TRP A 176 0.80 -20.71 -10.73
CA TRP A 176 1.66 -20.82 -9.56
C TRP A 176 0.96 -20.36 -8.28
N LEU A 177 0.26 -19.21 -8.33
CA LEU A 177 -0.52 -18.71 -7.19
C LEU A 177 -1.58 -19.73 -6.74
N LEU A 178 -2.40 -20.22 -7.67
CA LEU A 178 -3.49 -21.15 -7.38
C LEU A 178 -2.99 -22.46 -6.78
N ASN A 179 -1.95 -23.05 -7.39
CA ASN A 179 -1.33 -24.27 -6.88
C ASN A 179 -0.71 -24.09 -5.48
N THR A 180 -0.14 -22.92 -5.20
CA THR A 180 0.44 -22.65 -3.88
C THR A 180 -0.66 -22.42 -2.84
N ALA A 181 -1.75 -21.73 -3.22
CA ALA A 181 -2.91 -21.49 -2.35
C ALA A 181 -3.58 -22.81 -1.94
N GLU A 182 -3.73 -23.74 -2.88
CA GLU A 182 -4.28 -25.09 -2.61
C GLU A 182 -3.43 -25.86 -1.61
N LYS A 183 -2.09 -25.84 -1.78
CA LYS A 183 -1.15 -26.50 -0.87
C LYS A 183 -1.21 -25.95 0.56
N LEU A 184 -1.36 -24.65 0.70
CA LEU A 184 -1.33 -23.95 2.00
C LEU A 184 -2.63 -24.05 2.79
N LYS A 185 -3.75 -24.51 2.16
CA LYS A 185 -5.07 -24.66 2.81
C LYS A 185 -5.48 -23.42 3.62
N LEU A 186 -5.52 -22.27 2.97
CA LEU A 186 -5.85 -20.99 3.60
C LEU A 186 -7.21 -21.04 4.30
N ARG A 187 -7.31 -20.43 5.48
CA ARG A 187 -8.58 -20.30 6.22
C ARG A 187 -9.58 -19.41 5.49
N THR A 188 -9.08 -18.33 4.91
CA THR A 188 -9.87 -17.39 4.10
C THR A 188 -9.28 -17.36 2.71
N GLN A 189 -10.10 -17.71 1.71
CA GLN A 189 -9.64 -17.72 0.33
C GLN A 189 -9.51 -16.27 -0.19
N PRO A 190 -8.42 -15.92 -0.88
CA PRO A 190 -8.27 -14.62 -1.49
C PRO A 190 -9.14 -14.49 -2.74
N VAL A 191 -9.55 -13.27 -3.04
CA VAL A 191 -10.09 -12.91 -4.35
C VAL A 191 -8.91 -12.72 -5.30
N VAL A 192 -8.88 -13.42 -6.43
CA VAL A 192 -7.79 -13.30 -7.41
C VAL A 192 -8.28 -12.47 -8.59
N ALA A 193 -7.56 -11.38 -8.86
CA ALA A 193 -7.72 -10.55 -10.05
C ALA A 193 -6.45 -10.65 -10.90
N VAL A 194 -6.60 -10.53 -12.21
CA VAL A 194 -5.46 -10.63 -13.14
C VAL A 194 -5.30 -9.33 -13.91
N PHE A 195 -4.08 -8.79 -13.87
CA PHE A 195 -3.63 -7.74 -14.78
C PHE A 195 -2.82 -8.44 -15.89
N PRO A 196 -3.39 -8.62 -17.10
CA PRO A 196 -2.79 -9.48 -18.12
C PRO A 196 -1.56 -8.84 -18.75
N LEU A 197 -0.39 -9.44 -18.54
CA LEU A 197 0.88 -9.05 -19.15
C LEU A 197 1.45 -10.16 -20.05
N GLY A 198 0.72 -11.25 -20.20
CA GLY A 198 1.10 -12.36 -21.08
C GLY A 198 0.84 -12.03 -22.54
N THR A 199 1.48 -12.79 -23.43
CA THR A 199 1.35 -12.64 -24.90
C THR A 199 -0.02 -13.02 -25.44
N GLY A 200 -0.96 -13.43 -24.55
CA GLY A 200 -2.38 -13.60 -24.89
C GLY A 200 -2.68 -14.51 -26.08
N ARG A 201 -1.89 -15.55 -26.28
CA ARG A 201 -2.30 -16.61 -27.22
C ARG A 201 -3.37 -17.44 -26.57
N TYR A 202 -4.60 -16.95 -26.63
CA TYR A 202 -5.75 -17.80 -26.46
C TYR A 202 -5.86 -18.65 -27.73
N ILE A 203 -5.65 -19.93 -27.60
CA ILE A 203 -6.06 -20.93 -28.58
C ILE A 203 -7.51 -21.27 -28.28
#